data_15248a5b944bf4549916fb03659c1b6e
#
_entry.id   15248a5b944bf4549916fb03659c1b6e
#
_cell.length_a   1.000
_cell.length_b   1.000
_cell.length_c   1.000
_cell.angle_alpha   90.00
_cell.angle_beta   90.00
_cell.angle_gamma   90.00
#
_symmetry.space_group_name_H-M   'P 1'
#
loop_
_entity.id
_entity.type
_entity.pdbx_description
1 polymer ?
#
loop_
_entity_poly.entity_id
_entity_poly.type
_entity_poly.pdbx_seq_one_letter_code
_entity_poly.pdbx_strand_id
1 'polypeptide(L)'
;MRGGSNNYRSGAPIVKRIGGGGFWMSGTVRRAGDGKPLEGQRIQIWAHTTEGYESDWESHGATLTDANGVFRLEKPQIVPAFGQPHGHLAYDSGDFETVFLRPVMNSARDKSLEAHFVLKPV
;
A
#
# COMPACT_ATOMS: atom_id res chain seq x y z
N MET A 1 -2.34 -1.72 13.31
CA MET A 1 -3.66 -2.16 12.79
C MET A 1 -3.70 -3.66 12.74
N ARG A 2 -4.76 -4.24 13.28
CA ARG A 2 -4.88 -5.70 13.32
C ARG A 2 -4.96 -6.30 11.92
N GLY A 3 -4.12 -7.29 11.63
CA GLY A 3 -4.06 -7.93 10.33
C GLY A 3 -3.36 -7.12 9.24
N GLY A 4 -2.87 -5.92 9.55
CA GLY A 4 -2.23 -5.07 8.56
C GLY A 4 -0.96 -5.68 7.98
N SER A 5 -0.21 -6.42 8.79
CA SER A 5 1.04 -7.05 8.37
C SER A 5 0.87 -8.46 7.78
N ASN A 6 -0.37 -8.96 7.67
CA ASN A 6 -0.58 -10.31 7.14
C ASN A 6 0.05 -10.46 5.76
N ASN A 7 0.83 -11.53 5.60
CA ASN A 7 1.56 -11.87 4.38
C ASN A 7 2.64 -10.87 3.97
N TYR A 8 3.01 -9.93 4.86
CA TYR A 8 4.11 -9.01 4.55
C TYR A 8 5.42 -9.78 4.37
N ARG A 9 6.09 -9.46 3.27
CA ARG A 9 7.48 -9.88 3.01
C ARG A 9 8.22 -8.66 2.52
N SER A 10 9.29 -8.28 3.23
CA SER A 10 10.06 -7.08 2.89
C SER A 10 10.76 -7.22 1.54
N GLY A 11 11.07 -6.09 0.92
CA GLY A 11 11.92 -6.05 -0.26
C GLY A 11 11.22 -6.19 -1.60
N ALA A 12 9.89 -6.02 -1.66
CA ALA A 12 9.21 -6.01 -2.94
C ALA A 12 9.81 -4.94 -3.86
N PRO A 13 9.95 -5.21 -5.17
CA PRO A 13 10.59 -4.26 -6.08
C PRO A 13 9.73 -3.02 -6.31
N ILE A 14 10.40 -1.90 -6.57
CA ILE A 14 9.72 -0.70 -7.04
C ILE A 14 9.34 -0.96 -8.49
N VAL A 15 8.04 -0.82 -8.79
CA VAL A 15 7.51 -1.11 -10.12
C VAL A 15 6.58 0.02 -10.56
N LYS A 16 6.35 0.13 -11.86
CA LYS A 16 5.38 1.07 -12.40
C LYS A 16 3.96 0.54 -12.22
N ARG A 17 3.81 -0.77 -12.21
CA ARG A 17 2.52 -1.44 -12.12
C ARG A 17 2.72 -2.86 -11.64
N ILE A 18 1.81 -3.34 -10.80
CA ILE A 18 1.75 -4.76 -10.44
C ILE A 18 0.84 -5.44 -11.45
N GLY A 19 1.29 -6.51 -12.06
CA GLY A 19 0.51 -7.32 -12.99
C GLY A 19 -0.14 -6.52 -14.11
N GLY A 20 -1.39 -6.84 -14.44
CA GLY A 20 -2.12 -6.24 -15.56
C GLY A 20 -2.75 -4.88 -15.28
N GLY A 21 -2.73 -4.43 -14.04
CA GLY A 21 -3.31 -3.15 -13.69
C GLY A 21 -4.83 -3.15 -13.62
N GLY A 22 -5.43 -1.95 -13.65
CA GLY A 22 -6.89 -1.76 -13.64
C GLY A 22 -7.44 -1.23 -12.32
N PHE A 23 -6.67 -1.27 -11.25
CA PHE A 23 -7.04 -0.77 -9.93
C PHE A 23 -5.92 0.15 -9.41
N TRP A 24 -6.28 1.21 -8.72
CA TRP A 24 -5.31 2.19 -8.22
C TRP A 24 -5.27 2.22 -6.71
N MET A 25 -4.07 2.03 -6.15
CA MET A 25 -3.77 2.33 -4.75
C MET A 25 -3.08 3.68 -4.70
N SER A 26 -3.53 4.55 -3.82
CA SER A 26 -2.95 5.88 -3.69
C SER A 26 -3.06 6.38 -2.26
N GLY A 27 -2.33 7.45 -1.96
CA GLY A 27 -2.41 8.07 -0.67
C GLY A 27 -1.31 9.08 -0.45
N THR A 28 -1.13 9.45 0.81
CA THR A 28 -0.13 10.44 1.22
C THR A 28 0.71 9.91 2.36
N VAL A 29 1.91 10.46 2.47
CA VAL A 29 2.83 10.19 3.58
C VAL A 29 3.24 11.53 4.18
N ARG A 30 2.95 11.73 5.45
CA ARG A 30 3.23 12.96 6.18
C ARG A 30 3.98 12.66 7.47
N ARG A 31 4.79 13.62 7.92
CA ARG A 31 5.51 13.50 9.18
C ARG A 31 4.58 13.81 10.36
N ALA A 32 4.64 12.96 11.39
CA ALA A 32 3.92 13.21 12.63
C ALA A 32 4.43 14.49 13.28
N GLY A 33 3.52 15.23 13.90
CA GLY A 33 3.81 16.48 14.59
C GLY A 33 3.51 17.70 13.73
N ASP A 34 4.16 17.86 12.59
CA ASP A 34 3.97 19.05 11.75
C ASP A 34 3.18 18.81 10.47
N GLY A 35 2.90 17.56 10.13
CA GLY A 35 2.16 17.21 8.92
C GLY A 35 2.91 17.46 7.61
N LYS A 36 4.21 17.67 7.66
CA LYS A 36 5.01 17.94 6.47
C LYS A 36 4.97 16.76 5.51
N PRO A 37 4.69 16.98 4.21
CA PRO A 37 4.77 15.92 3.22
C PRO A 37 6.18 15.33 3.13
N LEU A 38 6.28 14.02 2.98
CA LEU A 38 7.57 13.32 2.94
C LEU A 38 7.80 12.73 1.56
N GLU A 39 8.80 13.26 0.86
CA GLU A 39 9.22 12.80 -0.47
C GLU A 39 10.13 11.58 -0.36
N GLY A 40 10.07 10.71 -1.38
CA GLY A 40 11.02 9.60 -1.51
C GLY A 40 10.78 8.45 -0.56
N GLN A 41 9.62 8.39 0.09
CA GLN A 41 9.31 7.30 1.01
C GLN A 41 8.80 6.09 0.24
N ARG A 42 9.33 4.93 0.59
CA ARG A 42 9.00 3.67 -0.07
C ARG A 42 7.76 3.04 0.59
N ILE A 43 6.72 2.84 -0.20
CA ILE A 43 5.48 2.20 0.25
C ILE A 43 5.32 0.89 -0.51
N GLN A 44 5.26 -0.21 0.22
CA GLN A 44 4.99 -1.53 -0.35
C GLN A 44 3.49 -1.82 -0.27
N ILE A 45 2.97 -2.44 -1.31
CA ILE A 45 1.54 -2.69 -1.50
C ILE A 45 1.33 -4.14 -1.92
N TRP A 46 0.34 -4.80 -1.32
CA TRP A 46 -0.08 -6.14 -1.71
C TRP A 46 -1.55 -6.36 -1.39
N ALA A 47 -2.19 -7.30 -2.07
CA ALA A 47 -3.59 -7.61 -1.87
C ALA A 47 -3.96 -8.92 -2.57
N HIS A 48 -5.11 -9.47 -2.21
CA HIS A 48 -5.75 -10.53 -2.98
C HIS A 48 -6.46 -9.90 -4.19
N THR A 49 -6.17 -10.42 -5.39
CA THR A 49 -6.61 -9.80 -6.63
C THR A 49 -7.10 -10.84 -7.63
N THR A 50 -7.60 -10.34 -8.76
CA THR A 50 -7.99 -11.20 -9.89
C THR A 50 -6.82 -12.00 -10.47
N GLU A 51 -5.56 -11.63 -10.15
CA GLU A 51 -4.37 -12.29 -10.70
C GLU A 51 -3.58 -13.09 -9.67
N GLY A 52 -3.98 -13.09 -8.40
CA GLY A 52 -3.27 -13.87 -7.40
C GLY A 52 -3.64 -13.51 -5.96
N TYR A 53 -3.15 -14.33 -5.03
CA TYR A 53 -3.40 -14.16 -3.61
C TYR A 53 -2.43 -13.16 -3.00
N GLU A 54 -2.80 -12.57 -1.86
CA GLU A 54 -1.92 -11.63 -1.13
C GLU A 54 -0.64 -12.30 -0.62
N SER A 55 -0.63 -13.64 -0.50
CA SER A 55 0.56 -14.39 -0.14
C SER A 55 1.53 -14.61 -1.31
N ASP A 56 1.08 -14.41 -2.53
CA ASP A 56 1.92 -14.59 -3.72
C ASP A 56 2.89 -13.43 -3.86
N TRP A 57 4.20 -13.74 -4.04
CA TRP A 57 5.21 -12.69 -4.18
C TRP A 57 4.90 -11.72 -5.33
N GLU A 58 4.37 -12.24 -6.41
CA GLU A 58 4.03 -11.46 -7.61
C GLU A 58 2.91 -10.43 -7.36
N SER A 59 2.17 -10.58 -6.26
CA SER A 59 1.13 -9.61 -5.85
C SER A 59 1.71 -8.42 -5.10
N HIS A 60 3.00 -8.44 -4.76
CA HIS A 60 3.69 -7.39 -4.02
C HIS A 60 4.42 -6.44 -4.97
N GLY A 61 4.37 -5.17 -4.67
CA GLY A 61 5.15 -4.15 -5.37
C GLY A 61 5.33 -2.93 -4.49
N ALA A 62 6.23 -2.04 -4.88
CA ALA A 62 6.50 -0.84 -4.13
C ALA A 62 6.54 0.39 -5.05
N THR A 63 6.31 1.55 -4.46
CA THR A 63 6.40 2.84 -5.13
C THR A 63 6.99 3.86 -4.16
N LEU A 64 7.45 4.99 -4.70
CA LEU A 64 8.02 6.07 -3.90
C LEU A 64 7.08 7.27 -3.91
N THR A 65 7.03 8.01 -2.81
CA THR A 65 6.27 9.26 -2.76
C THR A 65 6.96 10.35 -3.57
N ASP A 66 6.15 11.23 -4.14
CA ASP A 66 6.63 12.41 -4.87
C ASP A 66 6.93 13.59 -3.92
N ALA A 67 7.24 14.75 -4.47
CA ALA A 67 7.59 15.95 -3.70
C ALA A 67 6.46 16.43 -2.78
N ASN A 68 5.22 16.05 -3.07
CA ASN A 68 4.06 16.39 -2.26
C ASN A 68 3.67 15.29 -1.27
N GLY A 69 4.51 14.26 -1.14
CA GLY A 69 4.25 13.12 -0.27
C GLY A 69 3.17 12.20 -0.79
N VAL A 70 2.86 12.23 -2.09
CA VAL A 70 1.81 11.43 -2.70
C VAL A 70 2.42 10.18 -3.34
N PHE A 71 1.77 9.05 -3.13
CA PHE A 71 2.12 7.82 -3.84
C PHE A 71 0.92 7.31 -4.64
N ARG A 72 1.19 6.61 -5.73
CA ARG A 72 0.19 5.94 -6.56
C ARG A 72 0.83 4.69 -7.17
N LEU A 73 0.08 3.61 -7.20
CA LEU A 73 0.52 2.37 -7.83
C LEU A 73 -0.67 1.65 -8.44
N GLU A 74 -0.59 1.38 -9.72
CA GLU A 74 -1.59 0.59 -10.42
C GLU A 74 -1.35 -0.90 -10.18
N LYS A 75 -2.42 -1.67 -10.04
CA LYS A 75 -2.37 -3.09 -9.71
C LYS A 75 -3.64 -3.79 -10.20
N PRO A 76 -3.68 -5.13 -10.20
CA PRO A 76 -4.89 -5.85 -10.54
C PRO A 76 -6.04 -5.55 -9.56
N GLN A 77 -7.27 -5.70 -10.03
CA GLN A 77 -8.46 -5.47 -9.22
C GLN A 77 -8.43 -6.28 -7.94
N ILE A 78 -8.60 -5.62 -6.81
CA ILE A 78 -8.77 -6.28 -5.52
C ILE A 78 -10.15 -6.97 -5.50
N VAL A 79 -10.17 -8.21 -5.03
CA VAL A 79 -11.41 -8.99 -4.88
C VAL A 79 -11.47 -9.54 -3.46
N PRO A 80 -12.69 -9.86 -2.96
CA PRO A 80 -12.81 -10.45 -1.62
C PRO A 80 -12.11 -11.79 -1.52
N ALA A 81 -11.44 -12.02 -0.39
CA ALA A 81 -10.84 -13.32 -0.07
C ALA A 81 -11.53 -13.93 1.16
N PHE A 82 -11.43 -13.26 2.30
CA PHE A 82 -12.05 -13.65 3.55
C PHE A 82 -12.75 -12.43 4.13
N GLY A 83 -14.03 -12.23 3.80
CA GLY A 83 -14.78 -11.06 4.21
C GLY A 83 -14.69 -9.92 3.21
N GLN A 84 -14.61 -8.67 3.70
CA GLN A 84 -14.59 -7.49 2.83
C GLN A 84 -13.28 -7.38 2.04
N PRO A 85 -13.34 -6.93 0.78
CA PRO A 85 -12.13 -6.67 0.00
C PRO A 85 -11.32 -5.57 0.67
N HIS A 86 -10.01 -5.76 0.69
CA HIS A 86 -9.09 -4.83 1.36
C HIS A 86 -7.71 -4.89 0.71
N GLY A 87 -6.92 -3.85 0.94
CA GLY A 87 -5.52 -3.83 0.56
C GLY A 87 -4.62 -3.84 1.78
N HIS A 88 -3.35 -4.05 1.56
CA HIS A 88 -2.30 -3.94 2.57
C HIS A 88 -1.23 -2.98 2.07
N LEU A 89 -0.74 -2.13 2.97
CA LEU A 89 0.36 -1.22 2.67
C LEU A 89 1.33 -1.21 3.84
N ALA A 90 2.61 -1.02 3.54
CA ALA A 90 3.64 -0.96 4.56
C ALA A 90 4.66 0.14 4.28
N TYR A 91 5.04 0.84 5.33
CA TYR A 91 6.28 1.60 5.39
C TYR A 91 7.24 0.85 6.32
N ASP A 92 8.43 0.52 5.83
CA ASP A 92 9.41 -0.26 6.60
C ASP A 92 10.83 0.05 6.13
N SER A 93 11.21 1.33 6.09
CA SER A 93 12.53 1.73 5.59
C SER A 93 13.50 2.16 6.69
N GLY A 94 13.04 2.25 7.94
CA GLY A 94 13.91 2.47 9.09
C GLY A 94 14.14 3.93 9.48
N ASP A 95 13.85 4.91 8.64
CA ASP A 95 14.01 6.34 8.98
C ASP A 95 12.89 6.80 9.93
N PHE A 96 11.74 6.15 9.84
CA PHE A 96 10.59 6.36 10.69
C PHE A 96 10.14 5.03 11.25
N GLU A 97 9.25 5.06 12.27
CA GLU A 97 8.68 3.84 12.82
C GLU A 97 7.89 3.10 11.74
N THR A 98 7.98 1.78 11.74
CA THR A 98 7.26 0.92 10.80
C THR A 98 5.75 1.06 10.97
N VAL A 99 5.03 1.16 9.86
CA VAL A 99 3.56 1.27 9.86
C VAL A 99 2.99 0.30 8.83
N PHE A 100 1.97 -0.46 9.26
CA PHE A 100 1.17 -1.31 8.38
C PHE A 100 -0.26 -0.79 8.35
N LEU A 101 -0.84 -0.67 7.16
CA LEU A 101 -2.24 -0.24 6.99
C LEU A 101 -3.01 -1.33 6.25
N ARG A 102 -4.29 -1.46 6.60
CA ARG A 102 -5.22 -2.40 5.96
C ARG A 102 -6.53 -1.70 5.65
N PRO A 103 -6.55 -0.82 4.63
CA PRO A 103 -7.79 -0.15 4.25
C PRO A 103 -8.78 -1.14 3.64
N VAL A 104 -10.07 -0.93 3.95
CA VAL A 104 -11.16 -1.76 3.47
C VAL A 104 -11.91 -0.99 2.39
N MET A 105 -12.26 -1.69 1.31
CA MET A 105 -13.05 -1.11 0.22
C MET A 105 -14.51 -0.99 0.64
N ASN A 106 -15.15 0.11 0.25
CA ASN A 106 -16.60 0.29 0.50
C ASN A 106 -17.43 -0.64 -0.38
N SER A 107 -16.93 -0.96 -1.57
CA SER A 107 -17.60 -1.85 -2.51
C SER A 107 -16.56 -2.66 -3.27
N ALA A 108 -16.89 -3.92 -3.56
CA ALA A 108 -16.03 -4.77 -4.39
C ALA A 108 -15.89 -4.26 -5.83
N ARG A 109 -16.72 -3.29 -6.23
CA ARG A 109 -16.69 -2.67 -7.56
C ARG A 109 -15.77 -1.45 -7.63
N ASP A 110 -15.27 -0.97 -6.49
CA ASP A 110 -14.38 0.18 -6.47
C ASP A 110 -13.13 -0.10 -7.30
N LYS A 111 -12.66 0.93 -7.99
CA LYS A 111 -11.47 0.85 -8.86
C LYS A 111 -10.25 1.53 -8.23
N SER A 112 -10.41 2.04 -7.03
CA SER A 112 -9.34 2.70 -6.29
C SER A 112 -9.55 2.55 -4.79
N LEU A 113 -8.44 2.69 -4.05
CA LEU A 113 -8.45 2.64 -2.60
C LEU A 113 -7.35 3.57 -2.10
N GLU A 114 -7.69 4.42 -1.12
CA GLU A 114 -6.75 5.38 -0.56
C GLU A 114 -6.30 4.94 0.83
N ALA A 115 -5.05 5.26 1.15
CA ALA A 115 -4.49 5.07 2.48
C ALA A 115 -3.50 6.19 2.77
N HIS A 116 -3.47 6.67 4.02
CA HIS A 116 -2.64 7.81 4.41
C HIS A 116 -1.77 7.42 5.59
N PHE A 117 -0.47 7.67 5.44
CA PHE A 117 0.52 7.39 6.48
C PHE A 117 0.88 8.66 7.23
N VAL A 118 0.98 8.54 8.54
CA VAL A 118 1.60 9.55 9.40
C VAL A 118 2.78 8.86 10.06
N LEU A 119 4.00 9.28 9.72
CA LEU A 119 5.21 8.60 10.15
C LEU A 119 5.89 9.34 11.29
N LYS A 120 6.22 8.60 12.34
CA LYS A 120 6.96 9.12 13.49
C LYS A 120 8.44 8.83 13.31
N PRO A 121 9.33 9.81 13.55
CA PRO A 121 10.77 9.56 13.58
C PRO A 121 11.12 8.49 14.62
N VAL A 122 12.10 7.66 14.29
CA VAL A 122 12.61 6.66 15.22
C VAL A 122 13.46 7.29 16.31
#